data_a039cf5d243be97decb3514eb7e84078
#
_entry.id   a039cf5d243be97decb3514eb7e84078
#
_cell.length_a   1.000
_cell.length_b   1.000
_cell.length_c   1.000
_cell.angle_alpha   90.00
_cell.angle_beta   90.00
_cell.angle_gamma   90.00
#
_symmetry.space_group_name_H-M   'P 1'
#
loop_
_entity.id
_entity.type
_entity.pdbx_description
1 polymer ?
#
loop_
_entity_poly.entity_id
_entity_poly.type
_entity_poly.pdbx_seq_one_letter_code
_entity_poly.pdbx_strand_id
1 'polypeptide(L)'
;RIVRLVPLKIADTSLSKKIWAIMNTGNGPKKKDILDFTTQLAVMVRAGISLRVAIDGISKHVENDKLKEILTSVREDLEAGCTFSDAIAKYPKLFSPLYINMVRASELSGSFGHMLDRIAKIITRQIETKKLIVGASIYPGVIGSLATVVTIFLLTFVLPRFAGVFEGKEAILPWPTKFLMGLSAWMVIYWWTVPIAIAMISAFLVLIGKTERGQCFIDTSKLTVPVVRKMLRALYITRSLQTLGELVNAGVPIVSSLEVTGNITGNRNYHALWFGVSDGVKDGRRINEVLEGTKLLPTPVVQMIAAGEESGKLGDVLEEIS
;
A
#
# COMPACT_ATOMS: atom_id res chain seq x y z
N ARG A 1 9.10 68.59 -11.61
CA ARG A 1 9.78 67.58 -10.76
C ARG A 1 8.94 66.32 -10.72
N ILE A 2 9.36 65.34 -11.54
CA ILE A 2 8.72 64.01 -11.64
C ILE A 2 9.40 63.13 -10.61
N VAL A 3 8.61 62.68 -9.60
CA VAL A 3 9.05 61.72 -8.61
C VAL A 3 8.94 60.31 -9.25
N ARG A 4 10.06 59.67 -9.52
CA ARG A 4 10.16 58.30 -9.94
C ARG A 4 9.82 57.41 -8.73
N LEU A 5 8.69 56.74 -8.78
CA LEU A 5 8.38 55.63 -7.83
C LEU A 5 9.22 54.42 -8.21
N VAL A 6 10.16 54.09 -7.34
CA VAL A 6 10.95 52.83 -7.42
C VAL A 6 10.02 51.70 -6.93
N PRO A 7 9.82 50.61 -7.71
CA PRO A 7 9.03 49.50 -7.20
C PRO A 7 9.86 48.76 -6.14
N LEU A 8 9.29 48.68 -4.92
CA LEU A 8 9.77 47.85 -3.84
C LEU A 8 9.78 46.40 -4.31
N LYS A 9 10.97 45.83 -4.48
CA LYS A 9 11.21 44.42 -4.76
C LYS A 9 10.80 43.64 -3.53
N ILE A 10 9.59 43.05 -3.54
CA ILE A 10 9.14 42.14 -2.46
C ILE A 10 10.04 40.90 -2.53
N ALA A 11 10.99 40.88 -1.63
CA ALA A 11 11.74 39.67 -1.30
C ALA A 11 10.81 38.69 -0.60
N ASP A 12 10.99 37.40 -0.88
CA ASP A 12 10.44 36.18 -0.28
C ASP A 12 9.36 35.42 -1.04
N THR A 13 9.75 35.03 -2.25
CA THR A 13 9.06 33.93 -2.96
C THR A 13 9.38 32.54 -2.38
N SER A 14 10.34 32.41 -1.47
CA SER A 14 10.77 31.11 -0.91
C SER A 14 9.89 30.65 0.26
N LEU A 15 9.45 31.58 1.09
CA LEU A 15 8.58 31.27 2.24
C LEU A 15 7.15 30.97 1.79
N SER A 16 6.62 31.74 0.84
CA SER A 16 5.29 31.47 0.29
C SER A 16 5.25 30.13 -0.48
N LYS A 17 6.30 29.76 -1.21
CA LYS A 17 6.43 28.45 -1.84
C LYS A 17 6.55 27.32 -0.80
N LYS A 18 7.27 27.52 0.29
CA LYS A 18 7.34 26.53 1.40
C LYS A 18 6.02 26.38 2.14
N ILE A 19 5.34 27.47 2.46
CA ILE A 19 4.02 27.45 3.11
C ILE A 19 2.98 26.84 2.18
N TRP A 20 2.99 27.20 0.90
CA TRP A 20 2.12 26.59 -0.12
C TRP A 20 2.40 25.10 -0.31
N ALA A 21 3.69 24.67 -0.29
CA ALA A 21 4.08 23.26 -0.32
C ALA A 21 3.59 22.50 0.92
N ILE A 22 3.64 23.10 2.11
CA ILE A 22 3.15 22.48 3.36
C ILE A 22 1.62 22.41 3.38
N MET A 23 0.91 23.44 2.94
CA MET A 23 -0.55 23.43 2.83
C MET A 23 -1.07 22.51 1.73
N ASN A 24 -0.27 22.26 0.68
CA ASN A 24 -0.64 21.40 -0.45
C ASN A 24 -0.17 19.93 -0.28
N THR A 25 0.33 19.55 0.91
CA THR A 25 0.81 18.18 1.21
C THR A 25 -0.34 17.15 1.25
N GLY A 26 -1.59 17.58 1.24
CA GLY A 26 -2.79 16.74 1.24
C GLY A 26 -3.34 16.33 -0.13
N ASN A 27 -2.88 16.94 -1.22
CA ASN A 27 -3.50 16.82 -2.56
C ASN A 27 -2.64 16.05 -3.58
N GLY A 28 -1.94 15.01 -3.14
CA GLY A 28 -1.26 14.08 -4.07
C GLY A 28 -2.28 13.29 -4.92
N PRO A 29 -1.90 12.86 -6.14
CA PRO A 29 -2.77 12.05 -6.99
C PRO A 29 -3.26 10.80 -6.27
N LYS A 30 -4.55 10.52 -6.36
CA LYS A 30 -5.20 9.33 -5.77
C LYS A 30 -5.12 8.16 -6.75
N LYS A 31 -5.26 6.93 -6.25
CA LYS A 31 -5.34 5.74 -7.12
C LYS A 31 -6.46 5.83 -8.16
N LYS A 32 -7.54 6.56 -7.86
CA LYS A 32 -8.63 6.81 -8.81
C LYS A 32 -8.17 7.67 -9.98
N ASP A 33 -7.37 8.71 -9.73
CA ASP A 33 -6.85 9.58 -10.79
C ASP A 33 -5.95 8.81 -11.77
N ILE A 34 -5.16 7.84 -11.24
CA ILE A 34 -4.34 6.93 -12.06
C ILE A 34 -5.22 5.95 -12.85
N LEU A 35 -6.30 5.44 -12.25
CA LEU A 35 -7.25 4.59 -12.96
C LEU A 35 -7.88 5.33 -14.13
N ASP A 36 -8.38 6.54 -13.88
CA ASP A 36 -9.05 7.36 -14.89
C ASP A 36 -8.06 7.72 -16.02
N PHE A 37 -6.83 8.10 -15.68
CA PHE A 37 -5.74 8.30 -16.65
C PHE A 37 -5.47 7.04 -17.48
N THR A 38 -5.28 5.88 -16.83
CA THR A 38 -4.95 4.62 -17.49
C THR A 38 -6.06 4.17 -18.42
N THR A 39 -7.32 4.31 -17.99
CA THR A 39 -8.50 3.94 -18.79
C THR A 39 -8.63 4.83 -20.02
N GLN A 40 -8.48 6.15 -19.87
CA GLN A 40 -8.52 7.08 -20.99
C GLN A 40 -7.39 6.81 -21.99
N LEU A 41 -6.16 6.59 -21.47
CA LEU A 41 -5.02 6.26 -22.28
C LEU A 41 -5.22 4.98 -23.09
N ALA A 42 -5.78 3.92 -22.43
CA ALA A 42 -6.09 2.65 -23.10
C ALA A 42 -7.06 2.85 -24.26
N VAL A 43 -8.13 3.62 -24.07
CA VAL A 43 -9.14 3.90 -25.11
C VAL A 43 -8.50 4.66 -26.28
N MET A 44 -7.72 5.70 -25.99
CA MET A 44 -7.10 6.54 -27.06
C MET A 44 -6.07 5.74 -27.86
N VAL A 45 -5.23 4.94 -27.20
CA VAL A 45 -4.22 4.11 -27.88
C VAL A 45 -4.87 3.03 -28.73
N ARG A 46 -5.95 2.37 -28.24
CA ARG A 46 -6.72 1.40 -29.06
C ARG A 46 -7.40 2.04 -30.26
N ALA A 47 -7.76 3.31 -30.16
CA ALA A 47 -8.28 4.09 -31.30
C ALA A 47 -7.18 4.51 -32.28
N GLY A 48 -5.92 4.10 -32.08
CA GLY A 48 -4.78 4.44 -32.96
C GLY A 48 -4.18 5.80 -32.72
N ILE A 49 -4.56 6.50 -31.63
CA ILE A 49 -3.97 7.79 -31.27
C ILE A 49 -2.56 7.53 -30.70
N SER A 50 -1.57 8.29 -31.19
CA SER A 50 -0.21 8.15 -30.68
C SER A 50 -0.14 8.47 -29.20
N LEU A 51 0.72 7.74 -28.44
CA LEU A 51 0.87 7.85 -27.00
C LEU A 51 1.13 9.31 -26.55
N ARG A 52 1.98 10.03 -27.27
CA ARG A 52 2.28 11.44 -26.99
C ARG A 52 1.03 12.32 -27.07
N VAL A 53 0.24 12.19 -28.14
CA VAL A 53 -0.98 12.99 -28.34
C VAL A 53 -2.02 12.63 -27.29
N ALA A 54 -2.13 11.35 -26.93
CA ALA A 54 -3.04 10.89 -25.90
C ALA A 54 -2.70 11.48 -24.54
N ILE A 55 -1.43 11.44 -24.14
CA ILE A 55 -0.98 12.01 -22.85
C ILE A 55 -1.17 13.54 -22.83
N ASP A 56 -0.85 14.25 -23.91
CA ASP A 56 -1.09 15.69 -24.00
C ASP A 56 -2.58 16.03 -23.87
N GLY A 57 -3.45 15.29 -24.57
CA GLY A 57 -4.89 15.44 -24.46
C GLY A 57 -5.42 15.22 -23.04
N ILE A 58 -4.98 14.13 -22.39
CA ILE A 58 -5.42 13.80 -21.03
C ILE A 58 -4.90 14.83 -20.02
N SER A 59 -3.63 15.26 -20.13
CA SER A 59 -3.01 16.18 -19.18
C SER A 59 -3.74 17.52 -19.08
N LYS A 60 -4.41 17.96 -20.15
CA LYS A 60 -5.21 19.21 -20.20
C LYS A 60 -6.51 19.13 -19.39
N HIS A 61 -7.04 17.92 -19.20
CA HIS A 61 -8.33 17.69 -18.54
C HIS A 61 -8.20 17.09 -17.12
N VAL A 62 -6.99 16.81 -16.66
CA VAL A 62 -6.74 16.30 -15.30
C VAL A 62 -6.96 17.41 -14.28
N GLU A 63 -7.83 17.15 -13.28
CA GLU A 63 -8.15 18.11 -12.21
C GLU A 63 -7.02 18.25 -11.18
N ASN A 64 -6.19 17.21 -11.01
CA ASN A 64 -5.11 17.20 -10.03
C ASN A 64 -3.85 17.85 -10.60
N ASP A 65 -3.48 19.03 -10.09
CA ASP A 65 -2.33 19.80 -10.58
C ASP A 65 -1.00 19.03 -10.54
N LYS A 66 -0.77 18.22 -9.49
CA LYS A 66 0.44 17.38 -9.39
C LYS A 66 0.48 16.29 -10.44
N LEU A 67 -0.68 15.66 -10.73
CA LEU A 67 -0.74 14.68 -11.81
C LEU A 67 -0.51 15.33 -13.16
N LYS A 68 -1.07 16.52 -13.35
CA LYS A 68 -0.86 17.31 -14.57
C LYS A 68 0.62 17.64 -14.79
N GLU A 69 1.35 18.10 -13.76
CA GLU A 69 2.80 18.34 -13.82
C GLU A 69 3.56 17.06 -14.19
N ILE A 70 3.22 15.93 -13.56
CA ILE A 70 3.86 14.64 -13.83
C ILE A 70 3.60 14.18 -15.26
N LEU A 71 2.36 14.27 -15.75
CA LEU A 71 2.03 13.89 -17.12
C LEU A 71 2.70 14.82 -18.17
N THR A 72 2.85 16.09 -17.84
CA THR A 72 3.61 17.02 -18.67
C THR A 72 5.09 16.61 -18.76
N SER A 73 5.72 16.28 -17.63
CA SER A 73 7.10 15.77 -17.63
C SER A 73 7.24 14.43 -18.35
N VAL A 74 6.28 13.52 -18.20
CA VAL A 74 6.26 12.24 -18.96
C VAL A 74 6.15 12.51 -20.46
N ARG A 75 5.33 13.48 -20.89
CA ARG A 75 5.24 13.89 -22.30
C ARG A 75 6.57 14.42 -22.81
N GLU A 76 7.25 15.30 -22.05
CA GLU A 76 8.56 15.84 -22.41
C GLU A 76 9.62 14.74 -22.54
N ASP A 77 9.63 13.76 -21.64
CA ASP A 77 10.50 12.59 -21.73
C ASP A 77 10.26 11.77 -23.02
N LEU A 78 8.99 11.56 -23.38
CA LEU A 78 8.62 10.90 -24.65
C LEU A 78 9.05 11.69 -25.88
N GLU A 79 8.97 13.02 -25.83
CA GLU A 79 9.45 13.91 -26.89
C GLU A 79 10.97 13.87 -27.02
N ALA A 80 11.68 13.64 -25.91
CA ALA A 80 13.13 13.41 -25.87
C ALA A 80 13.54 12.00 -26.33
N GLY A 81 12.59 11.11 -26.66
CA GLY A 81 12.85 9.75 -27.15
C GLY A 81 12.94 8.68 -26.07
N CYS A 82 12.61 9.00 -24.81
CA CYS A 82 12.52 7.99 -23.75
C CYS A 82 11.32 7.07 -23.98
N THR A 83 11.40 5.82 -23.52
CA THR A 83 10.24 4.91 -23.48
C THR A 83 9.21 5.39 -22.42
N PHE A 84 7.94 5.05 -22.59
CA PHE A 84 6.92 5.41 -21.61
C PHE A 84 7.16 4.73 -20.28
N SER A 85 7.61 3.47 -20.31
CA SER A 85 7.96 2.72 -19.10
C SER A 85 9.09 3.41 -18.31
N ASP A 86 10.11 3.95 -18.97
CA ASP A 86 11.20 4.65 -18.30
C ASP A 86 10.78 6.03 -17.78
N ALA A 87 9.93 6.74 -18.53
CA ALA A 87 9.37 8.02 -18.10
C ALA A 87 8.54 7.89 -16.82
N ILE A 88 7.63 6.89 -16.74
CA ILE A 88 6.81 6.65 -15.54
C ILE A 88 7.59 6.02 -14.39
N ALA A 89 8.73 5.34 -14.66
CA ALA A 89 9.58 4.76 -13.63
C ALA A 89 10.21 5.81 -12.70
N LYS A 90 10.30 7.06 -13.13
CA LYS A 90 10.73 8.21 -12.31
C LYS A 90 9.77 8.51 -11.17
N TYR A 91 8.53 8.01 -11.24
CA TYR A 91 7.44 8.26 -10.27
C TYR A 91 6.93 6.99 -9.57
N PRO A 92 7.78 6.25 -8.84
CA PRO A 92 7.43 4.93 -8.26
C PRO A 92 6.37 4.98 -7.16
N LYS A 93 6.13 6.16 -6.58
CA LYS A 93 5.03 6.37 -5.61
C LYS A 93 3.66 6.40 -6.28
N LEU A 94 3.61 6.73 -7.56
CA LEU A 94 2.39 6.89 -8.34
C LEU A 94 2.12 5.66 -9.19
N PHE A 95 3.12 5.22 -9.94
CA PHE A 95 3.08 4.03 -10.77
C PHE A 95 3.80 2.88 -10.06
N SER A 96 3.03 1.84 -9.72
CA SER A 96 3.60 0.68 -9.02
C SER A 96 4.61 -0.08 -9.90
N PRO A 97 5.56 -0.84 -9.31
CA PRO A 97 6.46 -1.69 -10.09
C PRO A 97 5.74 -2.65 -11.05
N LEU A 98 4.57 -3.17 -10.64
CA LEU A 98 3.70 -3.98 -11.50
C LEU A 98 3.26 -3.20 -12.74
N TYR A 99 2.75 -1.96 -12.55
CA TYR A 99 2.35 -1.07 -13.65
C TYR A 99 3.51 -0.87 -14.65
N ILE A 100 4.68 -0.46 -14.14
CA ILE A 100 5.86 -0.15 -14.95
C ILE A 100 6.31 -1.37 -15.76
N ASN A 101 6.38 -2.55 -15.14
CA ASN A 101 6.85 -3.76 -15.83
C ASN A 101 5.84 -4.27 -16.86
N MET A 102 4.53 -4.18 -16.59
CA MET A 102 3.49 -4.51 -17.58
C MET A 102 3.57 -3.57 -18.79
N VAL A 103 3.76 -2.28 -18.56
CA VAL A 103 3.95 -1.30 -19.64
C VAL A 103 5.21 -1.63 -20.45
N ARG A 104 6.34 -1.89 -19.79
CA ARG A 104 7.60 -2.26 -20.46
C ARG A 104 7.46 -3.49 -21.34
N ALA A 105 6.79 -4.52 -20.85
CA ALA A 105 6.52 -5.71 -21.65
C ALA A 105 5.65 -5.41 -22.88
N SER A 106 4.66 -4.52 -22.74
CA SER A 106 3.76 -4.15 -23.83
C SER A 106 4.41 -3.26 -24.89
N GLU A 107 5.39 -2.44 -24.53
CA GLU A 107 6.20 -1.65 -25.48
C GLU A 107 6.98 -2.56 -26.40
N LEU A 108 7.48 -3.69 -25.89
CA LEU A 108 8.22 -4.68 -26.68
C LEU A 108 7.32 -5.53 -27.57
N SER A 109 6.11 -5.84 -27.11
CA SER A 109 5.15 -6.73 -27.82
C SER A 109 4.19 -6.01 -28.76
N GLY A 110 4.12 -4.68 -28.71
CA GLY A 110 3.17 -3.87 -29.49
C GLY A 110 1.71 -3.97 -29.05
N SER A 111 1.42 -4.67 -27.92
CA SER A 111 0.07 -4.88 -27.40
C SER A 111 -0.36 -3.85 -26.34
N PHE A 112 0.12 -2.62 -26.46
CA PHE A 112 0.06 -1.58 -25.45
C PHE A 112 -1.36 -1.25 -24.97
N GLY A 113 -2.34 -1.11 -25.88
CA GLY A 113 -3.72 -0.79 -25.51
C GLY A 113 -4.40 -1.87 -24.67
N HIS A 114 -4.20 -3.14 -25.01
CA HIS A 114 -4.74 -4.28 -24.24
C HIS A 114 -4.09 -4.38 -22.86
N MET A 115 -2.80 -4.07 -22.76
CA MET A 115 -2.08 -4.08 -21.50
C MET A 115 -2.59 -3.00 -20.56
N LEU A 116 -2.83 -1.78 -21.05
CA LEU A 116 -3.42 -0.69 -20.27
C LEU A 116 -4.81 -1.05 -19.73
N ASP A 117 -5.66 -1.72 -20.53
CA ASP A 117 -6.96 -2.22 -20.06
C ASP A 117 -6.80 -3.22 -18.90
N ARG A 118 -5.81 -4.11 -19.01
CA ARG A 118 -5.50 -5.08 -17.96
C ARG A 118 -5.03 -4.39 -16.68
N ILE A 119 -4.13 -3.42 -16.79
CA ILE A 119 -3.68 -2.58 -15.68
C ILE A 119 -4.87 -1.84 -15.04
N ALA A 120 -5.77 -1.26 -15.84
CA ALA A 120 -6.96 -0.58 -15.33
C ALA A 120 -7.86 -1.53 -14.52
N LYS A 121 -8.07 -2.78 -14.98
CA LYS A 121 -8.82 -3.81 -14.23
C LYS A 121 -8.16 -4.13 -12.89
N ILE A 122 -6.82 -4.28 -12.86
CA ILE A 122 -6.07 -4.55 -11.63
C ILE A 122 -6.25 -3.39 -10.63
N ILE A 123 -6.10 -2.14 -11.08
CA ILE A 123 -6.29 -0.96 -10.22
C ILE A 123 -7.73 -0.89 -9.70
N THR A 124 -8.72 -1.18 -10.56
CA THR A 124 -10.14 -1.23 -10.17
C THR A 124 -10.37 -2.24 -9.06
N ARG A 125 -9.91 -3.48 -9.21
CA ARG A 125 -10.00 -4.52 -8.18
C ARG A 125 -9.36 -4.08 -6.87
N GLN A 126 -8.17 -3.44 -6.93
CA GLN A 126 -7.49 -2.91 -5.73
C GLN A 126 -8.29 -1.82 -5.02
N ILE A 127 -8.96 -0.92 -5.77
CA ILE A 127 -9.81 0.13 -5.22
C ILE A 127 -11.06 -0.48 -4.58
N GLU A 128 -11.70 -1.43 -5.23
CA GLU A 128 -12.89 -2.12 -4.74
C GLU A 128 -12.60 -2.91 -3.47
N THR A 129 -11.53 -3.72 -3.47
CA THR A 129 -11.09 -4.46 -2.28
C THR A 129 -10.83 -3.51 -1.11
N LYS A 130 -10.15 -2.38 -1.35
CA LYS A 130 -9.93 -1.37 -0.31
C LYS A 130 -11.24 -0.79 0.21
N LYS A 131 -12.21 -0.49 -0.67
CA LYS A 131 -13.54 0.01 -0.27
C LYS A 131 -14.27 -1.00 0.61
N LEU A 132 -14.24 -2.29 0.25
CA LEU A 132 -14.88 -3.36 1.02
C LEU A 132 -14.25 -3.48 2.41
N ILE A 133 -12.91 -3.47 2.51
CA ILE A 133 -12.21 -3.55 3.79
C ILE A 133 -12.55 -2.35 4.68
N VAL A 134 -12.48 -1.13 4.13
CA VAL A 134 -12.82 0.09 4.87
C VAL A 134 -14.29 0.08 5.30
N GLY A 135 -15.20 -0.28 4.38
CA GLY A 135 -16.64 -0.39 4.68
C GLY A 135 -16.92 -1.37 5.82
N ALA A 136 -16.33 -2.57 5.78
CA ALA A 136 -16.47 -3.57 6.84
C ALA A 136 -15.87 -3.12 8.18
N SER A 137 -14.88 -2.22 8.17
CA SER A 137 -14.23 -1.70 9.38
C SER A 137 -14.99 -0.56 10.06
N ILE A 138 -15.94 0.10 9.37
CA ILE A 138 -16.70 1.24 9.91
C ILE A 138 -17.55 0.79 11.10
N TYR A 139 -18.31 -0.30 10.96
CA TYR A 139 -19.21 -0.78 12.00
C TYR A 139 -18.46 -1.14 13.30
N PRO A 140 -17.42 -2.00 13.29
CA PRO A 140 -16.62 -2.27 14.49
C PRO A 140 -15.95 -1.00 15.04
N GLY A 141 -15.52 -0.09 14.17
CA GLY A 141 -14.90 1.17 14.56
C GLY A 141 -15.86 2.09 15.34
N VAL A 142 -17.09 2.25 14.85
CA VAL A 142 -18.13 3.07 15.52
C VAL A 142 -18.52 2.47 16.87
N ILE A 143 -18.78 1.17 16.91
CA ILE A 143 -19.16 0.51 18.19
C ILE A 143 -17.99 0.55 19.18
N GLY A 144 -16.77 0.25 18.73
CA GLY A 144 -15.59 0.29 19.58
C GLY A 144 -15.30 1.69 20.13
N SER A 145 -15.45 2.73 19.31
CA SER A 145 -15.27 4.12 19.75
C SER A 145 -16.35 4.52 20.78
N LEU A 146 -17.61 4.19 20.51
CA LEU A 146 -18.71 4.47 21.45
C LEU A 146 -18.52 3.76 22.80
N ALA A 147 -18.19 2.46 22.76
CA ALA A 147 -17.91 1.69 23.97
C ALA A 147 -16.73 2.30 24.76
N THR A 148 -15.67 2.72 24.08
CA THR A 148 -14.51 3.37 24.70
C THR A 148 -14.91 4.67 25.36
N VAL A 149 -15.66 5.54 24.67
CA VAL A 149 -16.14 6.83 25.22
C VAL A 149 -17.00 6.61 26.45
N VAL A 150 -17.96 5.68 26.39
CA VAL A 150 -18.83 5.35 27.55
C VAL A 150 -18.01 4.81 28.71
N THR A 151 -17.06 3.92 28.46
CA THR A 151 -16.19 3.36 29.50
C THR A 151 -15.35 4.46 30.17
N ILE A 152 -14.73 5.34 29.39
CA ILE A 152 -13.96 6.47 29.92
C ILE A 152 -14.86 7.37 30.76
N PHE A 153 -16.05 7.71 30.26
CA PHE A 153 -17.02 8.53 30.99
C PHE A 153 -17.41 7.90 32.34
N LEU A 154 -17.72 6.59 32.37
CA LEU A 154 -18.04 5.88 33.59
C LEU A 154 -16.88 5.86 34.59
N LEU A 155 -15.65 5.64 34.11
CA LEU A 155 -14.47 5.59 34.97
C LEU A 155 -14.06 6.97 35.51
N THR A 156 -14.24 8.06 34.72
CA THR A 156 -13.77 9.39 35.11
C THR A 156 -14.82 10.23 35.84
N PHE A 157 -16.10 10.01 35.56
CA PHE A 157 -17.19 10.83 36.14
C PHE A 157 -18.06 10.07 37.12
N VAL A 158 -18.45 8.85 36.79
CA VAL A 158 -19.43 8.10 37.59
C VAL A 158 -18.75 7.42 38.76
N LEU A 159 -17.69 6.68 38.51
CA LEU A 159 -17.02 5.87 39.52
C LEU A 159 -16.42 6.69 40.68
N PRO A 160 -15.81 7.88 40.47
CA PRO A 160 -15.33 8.72 41.56
C PRO A 160 -16.44 9.21 42.51
N ARG A 161 -17.64 9.47 41.98
CA ARG A 161 -18.78 9.87 42.82
C ARG A 161 -19.26 8.76 43.73
N PHE A 162 -19.17 7.51 43.29
CA PHE A 162 -19.46 6.36 44.15
C PHE A 162 -18.31 6.06 45.11
N ALA A 163 -17.06 6.38 44.78
CA ALA A 163 -15.91 6.16 45.65
C ALA A 163 -16.07 6.88 46.99
N GLY A 164 -16.62 8.10 47.03
CA GLY A 164 -16.88 8.86 48.25
C GLY A 164 -17.89 8.21 49.19
N VAL A 165 -18.80 7.36 48.69
CA VAL A 165 -19.76 6.61 49.50
C VAL A 165 -19.10 5.42 50.23
N PHE A 166 -17.97 4.95 49.69
CA PHE A 166 -17.22 3.81 50.25
C PHE A 166 -15.97 4.21 51.05
N GLU A 167 -15.73 5.51 51.25
CA GLU A 167 -14.66 6.01 52.10
C GLU A 167 -14.81 5.44 53.50
N GLY A 168 -13.76 4.83 54.01
CA GLY A 168 -13.75 4.13 55.34
C GLY A 168 -14.22 2.67 55.33
N LYS A 169 -14.72 2.14 54.20
CA LYS A 169 -15.14 0.74 54.06
C LYS A 169 -14.35 -0.08 53.03
N GLU A 170 -13.14 0.36 52.73
CA GLU A 170 -12.30 -0.25 51.69
C GLU A 170 -12.00 -1.75 51.92
N ALA A 171 -11.99 -2.19 53.16
CA ALA A 171 -11.71 -3.59 53.54
C ALA A 171 -12.80 -4.59 53.04
N ILE A 172 -14.03 -4.11 52.80
CA ILE A 172 -15.19 -4.95 52.48
C ILE A 172 -15.43 -5.06 50.96
N LEU A 173 -14.72 -4.25 50.13
CA LEU A 173 -14.93 -4.21 48.69
C LEU A 173 -14.34 -5.44 47.98
N PRO A 174 -15.09 -6.08 47.05
CA PRO A 174 -14.56 -7.14 46.20
C PRO A 174 -13.37 -6.68 45.37
N TRP A 175 -12.43 -7.60 45.07
CA TRP A 175 -11.21 -7.29 44.31
C TRP A 175 -11.47 -6.59 42.96
N PRO A 176 -12.46 -6.98 42.13
CA PRO A 176 -12.70 -6.26 40.85
C PRO A 176 -13.07 -4.79 41.05
N THR A 177 -13.84 -4.49 42.11
CA THR A 177 -14.25 -3.09 42.42
C THR A 177 -13.05 -2.26 42.85
N LYS A 178 -12.16 -2.82 43.69
CA LYS A 178 -10.91 -2.15 44.09
C LYS A 178 -10.03 -1.83 42.85
N PHE A 179 -9.92 -2.80 41.95
CA PHE A 179 -9.14 -2.62 40.72
C PHE A 179 -9.72 -1.49 39.85
N LEU A 180 -11.06 -1.47 39.64
CA LEU A 180 -11.72 -0.41 38.84
C LEU A 180 -11.59 0.96 39.51
N MET A 181 -11.71 1.04 40.83
CA MET A 181 -11.53 2.30 41.57
C MET A 181 -10.09 2.79 41.47
N GLY A 182 -9.09 1.93 41.59
CA GLY A 182 -7.68 2.26 41.37
C GLY A 182 -7.40 2.75 39.95
N LEU A 183 -7.97 2.06 38.96
CA LEU A 183 -7.87 2.46 37.56
C LEU A 183 -8.52 3.82 37.30
N SER A 184 -9.69 4.07 37.90
CA SER A 184 -10.39 5.36 37.83
C SER A 184 -9.56 6.49 38.44
N ALA A 185 -9.05 6.31 39.66
CA ALA A 185 -8.21 7.29 40.33
C ALA A 185 -6.94 7.59 39.52
N TRP A 186 -6.29 6.55 38.97
CA TRP A 186 -5.14 6.71 38.10
C TRP A 186 -5.49 7.47 36.83
N MET A 187 -6.61 7.18 36.22
CA MET A 187 -7.05 7.80 34.96
C MET A 187 -7.41 9.30 35.16
N VAL A 188 -7.98 9.66 36.30
CA VAL A 188 -8.31 11.06 36.62
C VAL A 188 -7.05 11.88 36.91
N ILE A 189 -6.07 11.31 37.62
CA ILE A 189 -4.83 12.01 38.01
C ILE A 189 -3.83 12.03 36.86
N TYR A 190 -3.66 10.91 36.16
CA TYR A 190 -2.60 10.69 35.17
C TYR A 190 -3.13 10.58 33.73
N TRP A 191 -4.24 11.23 33.40
CA TRP A 191 -4.85 11.19 32.06
C TRP A 191 -3.85 11.52 30.92
N TRP A 192 -2.89 12.38 31.19
CA TRP A 192 -1.85 12.79 30.25
C TRP A 192 -0.81 11.69 29.94
N THR A 193 -0.71 10.66 30.79
CA THR A 193 0.22 9.54 30.55
C THR A 193 -0.26 8.64 29.39
N VAL A 194 -1.58 8.55 29.15
CA VAL A 194 -2.15 7.75 28.07
C VAL A 194 -1.71 8.27 26.69
N PRO A 195 -1.90 9.57 26.34
CA PRO A 195 -1.41 10.07 25.05
C PRO A 195 0.11 10.02 24.93
N ILE A 196 0.87 10.20 26.00
CA ILE A 196 2.34 10.06 25.96
C ILE A 196 2.74 8.60 25.73
N ALA A 197 2.10 7.63 26.40
CA ALA A 197 2.37 6.22 26.18
C ALA A 197 2.05 5.82 24.73
N ILE A 198 0.92 6.28 24.18
CA ILE A 198 0.55 6.04 22.77
C ILE A 198 1.59 6.66 21.83
N ALA A 199 2.03 7.89 22.08
CA ALA A 199 3.05 8.55 21.29
C ALA A 199 4.41 7.83 21.38
N MET A 200 4.82 7.38 22.57
CA MET A 200 6.05 6.59 22.74
C MET A 200 5.98 5.24 22.03
N ILE A 201 4.88 4.51 22.18
CA ILE A 201 4.68 3.21 21.52
C ILE A 201 4.67 3.40 19.99
N SER A 202 3.98 4.42 19.48
CA SER A 202 3.95 4.71 18.04
C SER A 202 5.33 5.10 17.51
N ALA A 203 6.08 5.94 18.22
CA ALA A 203 7.44 6.31 17.87
C ALA A 203 8.37 5.09 17.90
N PHE A 204 8.26 4.24 18.91
CA PHE A 204 9.04 3.01 19.05
C PHE A 204 8.76 2.02 17.91
N LEU A 205 7.48 1.82 17.56
CA LEU A 205 7.09 0.97 16.42
C LEU A 205 7.61 1.52 15.09
N VAL A 206 7.57 2.85 14.90
CA VAL A 206 8.13 3.50 13.69
C VAL A 206 9.64 3.36 13.63
N LEU A 207 10.35 3.52 14.75
CA LEU A 207 11.80 3.37 14.82
C LEU A 207 12.22 1.92 14.55
N ILE A 208 11.56 0.95 15.17
CA ILE A 208 11.79 -0.48 14.90
C ILE A 208 11.49 -0.80 13.44
N GLY A 209 10.39 -0.28 12.89
CA GLY A 209 10.01 -0.49 11.49
C GLY A 209 10.98 0.10 10.47
N LYS A 210 11.85 1.05 10.86
CA LYS A 210 12.91 1.60 10.00
C LYS A 210 14.23 0.81 10.06
N THR A 211 14.41 -0.03 11.08
CA THR A 211 15.63 -0.82 11.25
C THR A 211 15.46 -2.18 10.57
N GLU A 212 16.46 -2.64 9.82
CA GLU A 212 16.40 -3.94 9.13
C GLU A 212 16.10 -5.12 10.07
N ARG A 213 16.74 -5.13 11.26
CA ARG A 213 16.48 -6.15 12.29
C ARG A 213 15.06 -6.06 12.85
N GLY A 214 14.54 -4.83 13.01
CA GLY A 214 13.19 -4.60 13.49
C GLY A 214 12.12 -5.00 12.48
N GLN A 215 12.32 -4.75 11.19
CA GLN A 215 11.45 -5.24 10.12
C GLN A 215 11.40 -6.77 10.12
N CYS A 216 12.55 -7.44 10.23
CA CYS A 216 12.61 -8.88 10.32
C CYS A 216 11.85 -9.42 11.54
N PHE A 217 12.00 -8.78 12.71
CA PHE A 217 11.28 -9.16 13.92
C PHE A 217 9.76 -8.96 13.78
N ILE A 218 9.33 -7.82 13.26
CA ILE A 218 7.91 -7.51 13.03
C ILE A 218 7.31 -8.50 12.02
N ASP A 219 7.98 -8.78 10.91
CA ASP A 219 7.48 -9.68 9.88
C ASP A 219 7.43 -11.14 10.34
N THR A 220 8.40 -11.57 11.13
CA THR A 220 8.38 -12.89 11.76
C THR A 220 7.29 -12.99 12.84
N SER A 221 7.12 -11.95 13.67
CA SER A 221 6.09 -11.89 14.70
C SER A 221 4.67 -11.93 14.10
N LYS A 222 4.43 -11.23 12.99
CA LYS A 222 3.15 -11.30 12.25
C LYS A 222 2.82 -12.73 11.78
N LEU A 223 3.83 -13.52 11.45
CA LEU A 223 3.68 -14.91 11.04
C LEU A 223 3.64 -15.89 12.22
N THR A 224 3.93 -15.44 13.45
CA THR A 224 3.96 -16.29 14.65
C THR A 224 2.63 -16.28 15.40
N VAL A 225 1.90 -15.14 15.40
CA VAL A 225 0.60 -15.02 16.08
C VAL A 225 -0.46 -15.91 15.42
N PRO A 226 -1.00 -16.94 16.12
CA PRO A 226 -1.78 -18.02 15.48
C PRO A 226 -3.05 -17.55 14.77
N VAL A 227 -3.74 -16.51 15.25
CA VAL A 227 -4.96 -15.97 14.63
C VAL A 227 -4.65 -15.18 13.37
N VAL A 228 -3.62 -14.33 13.42
CA VAL A 228 -3.24 -13.42 12.34
C VAL A 228 -2.40 -14.15 11.28
N ARG A 229 -1.64 -15.18 11.69
CA ARG A 229 -0.77 -15.98 10.83
C ARG A 229 -1.50 -16.57 9.62
N LYS A 230 -2.65 -17.22 9.84
CA LYS A 230 -3.40 -17.87 8.74
C LYS A 230 -3.86 -16.84 7.71
N MET A 231 -4.40 -15.72 8.19
CA MET A 231 -4.91 -14.65 7.34
C MET A 231 -3.78 -13.95 6.56
N LEU A 232 -2.69 -13.57 7.23
CA LEU A 232 -1.57 -12.89 6.57
C LEU A 232 -0.85 -13.81 5.59
N ARG A 233 -0.69 -15.10 5.93
CA ARG A 233 -0.10 -16.09 5.04
C ARG A 233 -0.94 -16.23 3.77
N ALA A 234 -2.26 -16.37 3.90
CA ALA A 234 -3.15 -16.40 2.75
C ALA A 234 -3.03 -15.12 1.91
N LEU A 235 -3.03 -13.95 2.54
CA LEU A 235 -2.87 -12.67 1.87
C LEU A 235 -1.57 -12.55 1.06
N TYR A 236 -0.43 -12.96 1.65
CA TYR A 236 0.86 -12.92 0.96
C TYR A 236 0.92 -13.92 -0.20
N ILE A 237 0.36 -15.12 -0.03
CA ILE A 237 0.29 -16.15 -1.08
C ILE A 237 -0.59 -15.65 -2.23
N THR A 238 -1.84 -15.29 -1.95
CA THR A 238 -2.78 -14.77 -2.97
C THR A 238 -2.17 -13.61 -3.74
N ARG A 239 -1.63 -12.60 -3.02
CA ARG A 239 -1.02 -11.45 -3.65
C ARG A 239 0.17 -11.82 -4.55
N SER A 240 1.01 -12.76 -4.11
CA SER A 240 2.16 -13.22 -4.90
C SER A 240 1.70 -13.95 -6.16
N LEU A 241 0.81 -14.93 -6.00
CA LEU A 241 0.34 -15.77 -7.11
C LEU A 241 -0.44 -14.94 -8.13
N GLN A 242 -1.32 -14.05 -7.66
CA GLN A 242 -2.04 -13.13 -8.53
C GLN A 242 -1.10 -12.24 -9.33
N THR A 243 -0.11 -11.61 -8.66
CA THR A 243 0.87 -10.75 -9.36
C THR A 243 1.68 -11.53 -10.37
N LEU A 244 2.16 -12.74 -10.00
CA LEU A 244 2.94 -13.59 -10.91
C LEU A 244 2.10 -14.03 -12.10
N GLY A 245 0.87 -14.48 -11.88
CA GLY A 245 -0.07 -14.87 -12.93
C GLY A 245 -0.37 -13.72 -13.90
N GLU A 246 -0.67 -12.54 -13.37
CA GLU A 246 -0.92 -11.34 -14.17
C GLU A 246 0.29 -10.95 -15.04
N LEU A 247 1.51 -11.03 -14.52
CA LEU A 247 2.73 -10.72 -15.28
C LEU A 247 3.05 -11.77 -16.34
N VAL A 248 2.96 -13.06 -15.99
CA VAL A 248 3.19 -14.17 -16.93
C VAL A 248 2.17 -14.14 -18.07
N ASN A 249 0.89 -13.99 -17.75
CA ASN A 249 -0.16 -13.82 -18.74
C ASN A 249 -0.02 -12.54 -19.57
N ALA A 250 0.67 -11.52 -19.05
CA ALA A 250 1.01 -10.31 -19.77
C ALA A 250 2.21 -10.48 -20.71
N GLY A 251 2.86 -11.65 -20.72
CA GLY A 251 4.05 -11.93 -21.54
C GLY A 251 5.35 -11.35 -20.97
N VAL A 252 5.35 -10.95 -19.70
CA VAL A 252 6.59 -10.52 -19.02
C VAL A 252 7.50 -11.74 -18.81
N PRO A 253 8.81 -11.65 -19.10
CA PRO A 253 9.73 -12.75 -18.85
C PRO A 253 9.64 -13.27 -17.42
N ILE A 254 9.64 -14.59 -17.24
CA ILE A 254 9.38 -15.25 -15.96
C ILE A 254 10.32 -14.80 -14.84
N VAL A 255 11.60 -14.61 -15.14
CA VAL A 255 12.61 -14.13 -14.19
C VAL A 255 12.23 -12.74 -13.66
N SER A 256 11.91 -11.81 -14.56
CA SER A 256 11.47 -10.46 -14.18
C SER A 256 10.16 -10.48 -13.42
N SER A 257 9.23 -11.38 -13.79
CA SER A 257 7.95 -11.56 -13.10
C SER A 257 8.14 -12.03 -11.66
N LEU A 258 9.08 -12.94 -11.41
CA LEU A 258 9.43 -13.42 -10.07
C LEU A 258 10.07 -12.33 -9.21
N GLU A 259 10.99 -11.54 -9.75
CA GLU A 259 11.62 -10.42 -9.05
C GLU A 259 10.60 -9.34 -8.67
N VAL A 260 9.72 -8.96 -9.60
CA VAL A 260 8.62 -8.00 -9.34
C VAL A 260 7.68 -8.53 -8.25
N THR A 261 7.32 -9.81 -8.33
CA THR A 261 6.47 -10.48 -7.34
C THR A 261 7.11 -10.44 -5.95
N GLY A 262 8.41 -10.75 -5.84
CA GLY A 262 9.16 -10.64 -4.60
C GLY A 262 9.09 -9.24 -4.00
N ASN A 263 9.31 -8.20 -4.81
CA ASN A 263 9.30 -6.80 -4.38
C ASN A 263 7.92 -6.31 -3.91
N ILE A 264 6.83 -6.82 -4.50
CA ILE A 264 5.45 -6.37 -4.18
C ILE A 264 4.87 -7.10 -2.97
N THR A 265 5.37 -8.27 -2.61
CA THR A 265 4.79 -9.13 -1.56
C THR A 265 4.71 -8.43 -0.20
N GLY A 266 5.68 -7.56 0.12
CA GLY A 266 5.68 -6.77 1.35
C GLY A 266 6.01 -7.56 2.62
N ASN A 267 6.59 -8.77 2.48
CA ASN A 267 7.12 -9.57 3.58
C ASN A 267 8.47 -10.14 3.18
N ARG A 268 9.48 -9.99 4.05
CA ARG A 268 10.87 -10.36 3.77
C ARG A 268 11.04 -11.85 3.47
N ASN A 269 10.29 -12.72 4.13
CA ASN A 269 10.40 -14.16 3.91
C ASN A 269 9.88 -14.57 2.51
N TYR A 270 8.77 -13.97 2.08
CA TYR A 270 8.24 -14.18 0.73
C TYR A 270 9.09 -13.49 -0.33
N HIS A 271 9.67 -12.33 -0.03
CA HIS A 271 10.65 -11.69 -0.90
C HIS A 271 11.83 -12.62 -1.15
N ALA A 272 12.45 -13.14 -0.08
CA ALA A 272 13.57 -14.09 -0.20
C ALA A 272 13.18 -15.37 -0.95
N LEU A 273 11.96 -15.89 -0.75
CA LEU A 273 11.45 -17.04 -1.48
C LEU A 273 11.44 -16.79 -2.99
N TRP A 274 10.77 -15.68 -3.42
CA TRP A 274 10.62 -15.41 -4.84
C TRP A 274 11.92 -15.04 -5.55
N PHE A 275 12.85 -14.37 -4.84
CA PHE A 275 14.20 -14.13 -5.37
C PHE A 275 15.00 -15.44 -5.48
N GLY A 276 14.89 -16.34 -4.50
CA GLY A 276 15.51 -17.66 -4.58
C GLY A 276 14.95 -18.49 -5.75
N VAL A 277 13.64 -18.37 -6.03
CA VAL A 277 13.04 -19.00 -7.22
C VAL A 277 13.55 -18.35 -8.50
N SER A 278 13.66 -17.01 -8.54
CA SER A 278 14.21 -16.29 -9.69
C SER A 278 15.63 -16.74 -10.02
N ASP A 279 16.48 -16.86 -9.00
CA ASP A 279 17.87 -17.31 -9.18
C ASP A 279 17.92 -18.78 -9.62
N GLY A 280 17.09 -19.65 -9.05
CA GLY A 280 16.99 -21.05 -9.50
C GLY A 280 16.55 -21.17 -10.96
N VAL A 281 15.61 -20.34 -11.42
CA VAL A 281 15.17 -20.32 -12.83
C VAL A 281 16.28 -19.79 -13.74
N LYS A 282 17.07 -18.78 -13.31
CA LYS A 282 18.26 -18.33 -14.04
C LYS A 282 19.29 -19.45 -14.22
N ASP A 283 19.41 -20.33 -13.23
CA ASP A 283 20.27 -21.53 -13.27
C ASP A 283 19.67 -22.71 -14.10
N GLY A 284 18.50 -22.49 -14.72
CA GLY A 284 17.83 -23.51 -15.56
C GLY A 284 16.98 -24.50 -14.79
N ARG A 285 16.76 -24.31 -13.47
CA ARG A 285 15.87 -25.17 -12.68
C ARG A 285 14.42 -24.80 -12.89
N ARG A 286 13.51 -25.75 -12.70
CA ARG A 286 12.08 -25.49 -12.75
C ARG A 286 11.61 -24.78 -11.48
N ILE A 287 10.52 -23.99 -11.60
CA ILE A 287 9.93 -23.25 -10.48
C ILE A 287 9.52 -24.22 -9.36
N ASN A 288 8.87 -25.35 -9.72
CA ASN A 288 8.44 -26.35 -8.75
C ASN A 288 9.61 -26.98 -7.98
N GLU A 289 10.74 -27.26 -8.63
CA GLU A 289 11.93 -27.85 -7.99
C GLU A 289 12.51 -26.93 -6.91
N VAL A 290 12.48 -25.62 -7.14
CA VAL A 290 12.96 -24.63 -6.16
C VAL A 290 11.95 -24.42 -5.02
N LEU A 291 10.66 -24.57 -5.31
CA LEU A 291 9.60 -24.45 -4.32
C LEU A 291 9.41 -25.70 -3.47
N GLU A 292 9.96 -26.86 -3.89
CA GLU A 292 9.89 -28.10 -3.11
C GLU A 292 10.49 -27.91 -1.71
N GLY A 293 9.77 -28.40 -0.69
CA GLY A 293 10.19 -28.31 0.71
C GLY A 293 9.98 -26.95 1.38
N THR A 294 9.50 -25.93 0.67
CA THR A 294 9.18 -24.65 1.31
C THR A 294 8.00 -24.78 2.28
N LYS A 295 8.16 -24.20 3.49
CA LYS A 295 7.07 -24.10 4.48
C LYS A 295 6.17 -22.89 4.27
N LEU A 296 6.50 -22.01 3.32
CA LEU A 296 5.78 -20.76 3.08
C LEU A 296 4.56 -20.96 2.18
N LEU A 297 4.62 -21.89 1.23
CA LEU A 297 3.50 -22.25 0.37
C LEU A 297 2.88 -23.59 0.80
N PRO A 298 1.55 -23.75 0.70
CA PRO A 298 0.89 -25.05 0.87
C PRO A 298 1.30 -26.01 -0.24
N THR A 299 1.49 -27.30 0.09
CA THR A 299 1.84 -28.34 -0.87
C THR A 299 0.93 -28.39 -2.10
N PRO A 300 -0.43 -28.28 -1.97
CA PRO A 300 -1.30 -28.24 -3.14
C PRO A 300 -1.00 -27.10 -4.11
N VAL A 301 -0.63 -25.91 -3.59
CA VAL A 301 -0.27 -24.75 -4.43
C VAL A 301 0.98 -25.06 -5.25
N VAL A 302 2.02 -25.66 -4.63
CA VAL A 302 3.25 -26.05 -5.33
C VAL A 302 2.97 -27.09 -6.43
N GLN A 303 2.09 -28.06 -6.16
CA GLN A 303 1.67 -29.07 -7.15
C GLN A 303 0.91 -28.42 -8.33
N MET A 304 0.03 -27.47 -8.08
CA MET A 304 -0.69 -26.75 -9.14
C MET A 304 0.26 -25.89 -9.97
N ILE A 305 1.25 -25.25 -9.35
CA ILE A 305 2.32 -24.53 -10.07
C ILE A 305 3.09 -25.48 -10.99
N ALA A 306 3.46 -26.68 -10.50
CA ALA A 306 4.14 -27.70 -11.29
C ALA A 306 3.31 -28.10 -12.52
N ALA A 307 2.02 -28.39 -12.34
CA ALA A 307 1.12 -28.74 -13.43
C ALA A 307 0.96 -27.61 -14.45
N GLY A 308 0.90 -26.35 -13.97
CA GLY A 308 0.84 -25.15 -14.82
C GLY A 308 2.12 -24.94 -15.63
N GLU A 309 3.28 -25.20 -15.01
CA GLU A 309 4.60 -25.12 -15.65
C GLU A 309 4.75 -26.19 -16.75
N GLU A 310 4.37 -27.44 -16.45
CA GLU A 310 4.44 -28.56 -17.41
C GLU A 310 3.45 -28.38 -18.59
N SER A 311 2.26 -27.87 -18.33
CA SER A 311 1.25 -27.63 -19.37
C SER A 311 1.48 -26.36 -20.20
N GLY A 312 2.45 -25.51 -19.83
CA GLY A 312 2.68 -24.19 -20.44
C GLY A 312 1.58 -23.16 -20.15
N LYS A 313 0.69 -23.44 -19.18
CA LYS A 313 -0.44 -22.57 -18.76
C LYS A 313 -0.22 -22.00 -17.36
N LEU A 314 1.02 -21.69 -17.02
CA LEU A 314 1.40 -21.25 -15.68
C LEU A 314 0.59 -20.02 -15.24
N GLY A 315 0.43 -19.04 -16.12
CA GLY A 315 -0.28 -17.79 -15.79
C GLY A 315 -1.75 -18.02 -15.44
N ASP A 316 -2.47 -18.84 -16.21
CA ASP A 316 -3.88 -19.15 -15.98
C ASP A 316 -4.07 -19.93 -14.67
N VAL A 317 -3.21 -20.93 -14.42
CA VAL A 317 -3.24 -21.70 -13.17
C VAL A 317 -2.96 -20.80 -11.95
N LEU A 318 -2.01 -19.88 -12.04
CA LEU A 318 -1.70 -18.94 -10.96
C LEU A 318 -2.88 -17.98 -10.66
N GLU A 319 -3.58 -17.51 -11.67
CA GLU A 319 -4.79 -16.68 -11.49
C GLU A 319 -5.93 -17.50 -10.85
N GLU A 320 -6.10 -18.77 -11.20
CA GLU A 320 -7.14 -19.63 -10.64
C GLU A 320 -6.92 -19.99 -9.17
N ILE A 321 -5.65 -20.16 -8.77
CA ILE A 321 -5.28 -20.46 -7.37
C ILE A 321 -5.43 -19.21 -6.46
N SER A 322 -5.34 -18.00 -6.99
CA SER A 322 -5.29 -16.75 -6.21
C SER A 322 -6.67 -16.27 -5.79
#